data_ffd3e7a7814f68eae15b4732c32ccb3d
#
_entry.id   ffd3e7a7814f68eae15b4732c32ccb3d
#
_cell.length_a   1.000
_cell.length_b   1.000
_cell.length_c   1.000
_cell.angle_alpha   90.00
_cell.angle_beta   90.00
_cell.angle_gamma   90.00
#
_symmetry.space_group_name_H-M   'P 1'
#
loop_
_entity.id
_entity.type
_entity.pdbx_description
1 polymer ?
#
loop_
_entity_poly.entity_id
_entity_poly.type
_entity_poly.pdbx_seq_one_letter_code
_entity_poly.pdbx_strand_id
1 'polypeptide(L)'
;MRKIVIIGVGNVGISAAKAVSESPDMELCGFVRQKAEPVFGFEKIPVAKSVFDLPEKPDGAIICVPSRLVEPIEAELLENGIYTVDAFDIHEELVPMRKRLQKIAEKGRTSAIIGAGWDPGLDSVIRILMHLAFPEGEIFTNFGPGMSMGHSAVAKAVDGVKNAASITLPIGNGKHARKIYAVLEENADKQAVEHAILTDVYFEHDRCSVKFVNDISPFLNTEHAVLIENHFENQKMEFSMKIDNPTLTGRILVSAMGAAFLQKPGAYFIPEIPPCDFCVKDWAGYL
;
A
#
# COMPACT_ATOMS: atom_id res chain seq x y z
N MET A 1 14.67 -10.05 18.98
CA MET A 1 13.84 -9.76 17.79
C MET A 1 13.02 -8.51 18.07
N ARG A 2 12.75 -7.69 17.07
CA ARG A 2 11.88 -6.52 17.17
C ARG A 2 10.41 -6.96 17.17
N LYS A 3 9.62 -6.46 18.10
CA LYS A 3 8.19 -6.78 18.23
C LYS A 3 7.37 -5.92 17.29
N ILE A 4 6.65 -6.56 16.38
CA ILE A 4 5.87 -5.87 15.33
C ILE A 4 4.38 -6.16 15.53
N VAL A 5 3.59 -5.10 15.47
CA VAL A 5 2.12 -5.18 15.42
C VAL A 5 1.62 -4.91 14.00
N ILE A 6 0.61 -5.63 13.56
CA ILE A 6 -0.08 -5.36 12.29
C ILE A 6 -1.42 -4.68 12.60
N ILE A 7 -1.63 -3.50 12.03
CA ILE A 7 -2.88 -2.73 12.18
C ILE A 7 -3.68 -2.81 10.88
N GLY A 8 -4.84 -3.46 10.94
CA GLY A 8 -5.64 -3.82 9.77
C GLY A 8 -5.31 -5.23 9.26
N VAL A 9 -6.34 -6.08 9.21
CA VAL A 9 -6.22 -7.52 8.90
C VAL A 9 -6.93 -7.83 7.57
N GLY A 10 -6.68 -6.98 6.56
CA GLY A 10 -7.04 -7.22 5.16
C GLY A 10 -5.98 -8.06 4.44
N ASN A 11 -6.09 -8.17 3.12
CA ASN A 11 -5.15 -8.96 2.31
C ASN A 11 -3.68 -8.54 2.50
N VAL A 12 -3.40 -7.22 2.52
CA VAL A 12 -2.06 -6.68 2.76
C VAL A 12 -1.58 -7.00 4.17
N GLY A 13 -2.43 -6.79 5.20
CA GLY A 13 -2.07 -7.06 6.58
C GLY A 13 -1.75 -8.53 6.85
N ILE A 14 -2.51 -9.46 6.26
CA ILE A 14 -2.21 -10.91 6.32
C ILE A 14 -0.90 -11.22 5.62
N SER A 15 -0.64 -10.60 4.47
CA SER A 15 0.61 -10.80 3.73
C SER A 15 1.81 -10.23 4.51
N ALA A 16 1.65 -9.06 5.14
CA ALA A 16 2.67 -8.49 6.02
C ALA A 16 2.94 -9.39 7.25
N ALA A 17 1.88 -9.94 7.88
CA ALA A 17 2.02 -10.85 9.01
C ALA A 17 2.82 -12.12 8.65
N LYS A 18 2.54 -12.71 7.46
CA LYS A 18 3.33 -13.84 6.94
C LYS A 18 4.79 -13.45 6.74
N ALA A 19 5.04 -12.29 6.13
CA ALA A 19 6.39 -11.79 5.88
C ALA A 19 7.15 -11.50 7.19
N VAL A 20 6.50 -10.96 8.22
CA VAL A 20 7.09 -10.81 9.57
C VAL A 20 7.47 -12.16 10.15
N SER A 21 6.60 -13.18 10.02
CA SER A 21 6.89 -14.54 10.54
C SER A 21 8.05 -15.24 9.82
N GLU A 22 8.41 -14.81 8.61
CA GLU A 22 9.56 -15.28 7.84
C GLU A 22 10.83 -14.45 8.12
N SER A 23 10.72 -13.33 8.83
CA SER A 23 11.85 -12.44 9.13
C SER A 23 12.71 -13.01 10.27
N PRO A 24 14.05 -13.00 10.15
CA PRO A 24 14.92 -13.53 11.17
C PRO A 24 15.08 -12.63 12.41
N ASP A 25 14.73 -11.34 12.30
CA ASP A 25 14.98 -10.28 13.29
C ASP A 25 13.72 -9.60 13.80
N MET A 26 12.54 -10.00 13.30
CA MET A 26 11.23 -9.49 13.71
C MET A 26 10.34 -10.60 14.25
N GLU A 27 9.44 -10.24 15.15
CA GLU A 27 8.46 -11.13 15.77
C GLU A 27 7.07 -10.45 15.75
N LEU A 28 6.06 -11.19 15.29
CA LEU A 28 4.69 -10.70 15.31
C LEU A 28 4.12 -10.80 16.73
N CYS A 29 3.90 -9.66 17.38
CA CYS A 29 3.41 -9.58 18.77
C CYS A 29 1.92 -9.32 18.89
N GLY A 30 1.23 -8.92 17.81
CA GLY A 30 -0.20 -8.65 17.88
C GLY A 30 -0.83 -8.19 16.57
N PHE A 31 -2.15 -8.23 16.56
CA PHE A 31 -3.00 -7.61 15.53
C PHE A 31 -3.91 -6.56 16.16
N VAL A 32 -4.17 -5.50 15.41
CA VAL A 32 -5.20 -4.51 15.77
C VAL A 32 -6.28 -4.48 14.70
N ARG A 33 -7.54 -4.67 15.09
CA ARG A 33 -8.72 -4.62 14.23
C ARG A 33 -9.98 -4.27 15.03
N GLN A 34 -11.02 -3.80 14.34
CA GLN A 34 -12.28 -3.38 14.98
C GLN A 34 -12.95 -4.49 15.80
N LYS A 35 -12.97 -5.73 15.29
CA LYS A 35 -13.46 -6.90 16.01
C LYS A 35 -12.26 -7.69 16.54
N ALA A 36 -12.14 -7.84 17.84
CA ALA A 36 -11.06 -8.58 18.51
C ALA A 36 -11.27 -10.09 18.41
N GLU A 37 -11.37 -10.61 17.19
CA GLU A 37 -11.51 -12.03 16.90
C GLU A 37 -10.16 -12.59 16.44
N PRO A 38 -9.83 -13.88 16.71
CA PRO A 38 -8.62 -14.52 16.22
C PRO A 38 -8.47 -14.38 14.71
N VAL A 39 -7.22 -14.25 14.26
CA VAL A 39 -6.87 -14.17 12.85
C VAL A 39 -6.55 -15.57 12.34
N PHE A 40 -7.22 -16.00 11.28
CA PHE A 40 -7.02 -17.33 10.70
C PHE A 40 -5.56 -17.53 10.28
N GLY A 41 -4.96 -18.64 10.72
CA GLY A 41 -3.56 -18.97 10.53
C GLY A 41 -2.60 -18.30 11.53
N PHE A 42 -3.14 -17.46 12.46
CA PHE A 42 -2.40 -16.77 13.51
C PHE A 42 -3.13 -16.80 14.84
N GLU A 43 -3.81 -17.89 15.16
CA GLU A 43 -4.75 -18.01 16.28
C GLU A 43 -4.09 -17.81 17.65
N LYS A 44 -2.77 -17.98 17.73
CA LYS A 44 -1.98 -17.77 18.96
C LYS A 44 -1.53 -16.33 19.17
N ILE A 45 -1.64 -15.48 18.12
CA ILE A 45 -1.21 -14.08 18.19
C ILE A 45 -2.33 -13.25 18.83
N PRO A 46 -2.04 -12.41 19.83
CA PRO A 46 -3.00 -11.53 20.45
C PRO A 46 -3.71 -10.61 19.44
N VAL A 47 -5.00 -10.39 19.64
CA VAL A 47 -5.81 -9.46 18.84
C VAL A 47 -6.47 -8.45 19.76
N ALA A 48 -6.31 -7.16 19.48
CA ALA A 48 -6.86 -6.07 20.26
C ALA A 48 -7.61 -5.06 19.38
N LYS A 49 -8.32 -4.11 20.00
CA LYS A 49 -8.92 -2.97 19.31
C LYS A 49 -7.99 -1.77 19.23
N SER A 50 -7.04 -1.69 20.14
CA SER A 50 -5.97 -0.68 20.17
C SER A 50 -4.63 -1.35 20.39
N VAL A 51 -3.56 -0.73 19.89
CA VAL A 51 -2.17 -1.15 20.14
C VAL A 51 -1.87 -1.15 21.64
N PHE A 52 -2.46 -0.22 22.38
CA PHE A 52 -2.25 -0.06 23.82
C PHE A 52 -2.96 -1.10 24.70
N ASP A 53 -3.87 -1.89 24.11
CA ASP A 53 -4.55 -3.01 24.76
C ASP A 53 -3.80 -4.35 24.57
N LEU A 54 -2.71 -4.36 23.81
CA LEU A 54 -1.89 -5.55 23.61
C LEU A 54 -1.11 -5.90 24.89
N PRO A 55 -0.86 -7.21 25.15
CA PRO A 55 -0.09 -7.64 26.32
C PRO A 55 1.31 -7.07 26.40
N GLU A 56 1.90 -6.76 25.25
CA GLU A 56 3.27 -6.25 25.11
C GLU A 56 3.29 -5.03 24.19
N LYS A 57 4.08 -4.01 24.58
CA LYS A 57 4.30 -2.85 23.74
C LYS A 57 5.13 -3.24 22.50
N PRO A 58 4.68 -2.98 21.27
CA PRO A 58 5.47 -3.22 20.08
C PRO A 58 6.61 -2.20 19.93
N ASP A 59 7.70 -2.61 19.28
CA ASP A 59 8.75 -1.71 18.79
C ASP A 59 8.29 -0.96 17.54
N GLY A 60 7.56 -1.64 16.64
CA GLY A 60 7.08 -1.08 15.39
C GLY A 60 5.68 -1.55 15.01
N ALA A 61 5.00 -0.73 14.20
CA ALA A 61 3.66 -0.99 13.69
C ALA A 61 3.63 -0.90 12.17
N ILE A 62 3.13 -1.94 11.50
CA ILE A 62 2.83 -1.95 10.07
C ILE A 62 1.33 -1.66 9.90
N ILE A 63 1.02 -0.53 9.26
CA ILE A 63 -0.34 0.02 9.16
C ILE A 63 -0.93 -0.35 7.79
N CYS A 64 -1.94 -1.23 7.81
CA CYS A 64 -2.60 -1.78 6.63
C CYS A 64 -4.11 -1.48 6.63
N VAL A 65 -4.47 -0.28 7.06
CA VAL A 65 -5.86 0.22 7.04
C VAL A 65 -6.11 1.10 5.80
N PRO A 66 -7.37 1.43 5.47
CA PRO A 66 -7.66 2.41 4.41
C PRO A 66 -6.94 3.74 4.64
N SER A 67 -6.40 4.35 3.58
CA SER A 67 -5.48 5.50 3.64
C SER A 67 -6.01 6.66 4.49
N ARG A 68 -7.31 6.95 4.44
CA ARG A 68 -7.94 8.02 5.26
C ARG A 68 -7.83 7.81 6.78
N LEU A 69 -7.50 6.60 7.23
CA LEU A 69 -7.34 6.26 8.65
C LEU A 69 -5.88 6.18 9.10
N VAL A 70 -4.93 6.25 8.16
CA VAL A 70 -3.50 6.03 8.45
C VAL A 70 -2.94 7.13 9.33
N GLU A 71 -3.01 8.38 8.92
CA GLU A 71 -2.32 9.50 9.57
C GLU A 71 -2.65 9.65 11.06
N PRO A 72 -3.93 9.64 11.51
CA PRO A 72 -4.22 9.78 12.95
C PRO A 72 -3.69 8.59 13.78
N ILE A 73 -3.73 7.38 13.25
CA ILE A 73 -3.17 6.20 13.92
C ILE A 73 -1.65 6.32 14.01
N GLU A 74 -1.02 6.70 12.93
CA GLU A 74 0.43 6.83 12.83
C GLU A 74 0.95 7.92 13.78
N ALA A 75 0.30 9.08 13.81
CA ALA A 75 0.65 10.17 14.71
C ALA A 75 0.64 9.72 16.19
N GLU A 76 -0.42 9.03 16.61
CA GLU A 76 -0.55 8.51 17.98
C GLU A 76 0.57 7.51 18.33
N LEU A 77 0.93 6.62 17.40
CA LEU A 77 1.98 5.62 17.61
C LEU A 77 3.36 6.27 17.73
N LEU A 78 3.68 7.21 16.85
CA LEU A 78 4.93 7.94 16.86
C LEU A 78 5.11 8.75 18.16
N GLU A 79 4.04 9.43 18.64
CA GLU A 79 4.05 10.13 19.93
C GLU A 79 4.36 9.19 21.11
N ASN A 80 3.97 7.92 21.00
CA ASN A 80 4.21 6.90 22.01
C ASN A 80 5.50 6.10 21.81
N GLY A 81 6.39 6.54 20.93
CA GLY A 81 7.69 5.92 20.73
C GLY A 81 7.65 4.59 19.98
N ILE A 82 6.68 4.40 19.09
CA ILE A 82 6.53 3.22 18.23
C ILE A 82 6.87 3.62 16.79
N TYR A 83 7.79 2.89 16.15
CA TYR A 83 8.14 3.08 14.75
C TYR A 83 6.98 2.69 13.83
N THR A 84 6.81 3.37 12.70
CA THR A 84 5.66 3.11 11.81
C THR A 84 6.08 2.93 10.36
N VAL A 85 5.32 2.11 9.67
CA VAL A 85 5.37 1.94 8.21
C VAL A 85 3.95 1.74 7.71
N ASP A 86 3.58 2.40 6.62
CA ASP A 86 2.25 2.33 6.05
C ASP A 86 2.24 2.15 4.52
N ALA A 87 1.09 1.76 3.98
CA ALA A 87 0.84 1.66 2.54
C ALA A 87 -0.14 2.75 2.05
N PHE A 88 0.01 3.97 2.56
CA PHE A 88 -0.80 5.12 2.16
C PHE A 88 -0.67 5.41 0.65
N ASP A 89 -1.79 5.60 -0.06
CA ASP A 89 -1.83 5.68 -1.52
C ASP A 89 -2.54 6.92 -2.10
N ILE A 90 -2.87 7.91 -1.26
CA ILE A 90 -3.42 9.19 -1.73
C ILE A 90 -2.25 10.11 -2.09
N HIS A 91 -1.85 10.10 -3.36
CA HIS A 91 -0.62 10.72 -3.84
C HIS A 91 -0.50 12.22 -3.51
N GLU A 92 -1.58 12.99 -3.65
CA GLU A 92 -1.60 14.43 -3.36
C GLU A 92 -1.35 14.74 -1.88
N GLU A 93 -1.70 13.83 -0.99
CA GLU A 93 -1.58 14.01 0.46
C GLU A 93 -0.24 13.50 1.03
N LEU A 94 0.57 12.74 0.27
CA LEU A 94 1.84 12.17 0.75
C LEU A 94 2.79 13.25 1.32
N VAL A 95 3.08 14.28 0.54
CA VAL A 95 4.02 15.34 0.95
C VAL A 95 3.48 16.18 2.11
N PRO A 96 2.20 16.62 2.13
CA PRO A 96 1.60 17.25 3.29
C PRO A 96 1.63 16.37 4.55
N MET A 97 1.25 15.11 4.47
CA MET A 97 1.26 14.16 5.58
C MET A 97 2.66 13.98 6.16
N ARG A 98 3.67 13.77 5.30
CA ARG A 98 5.07 13.66 5.74
C ARG A 98 5.51 14.87 6.56
N LYS A 99 5.17 16.10 6.13
CA LYS A 99 5.53 17.34 6.86
C LYS A 99 4.89 17.40 8.25
N ARG A 100 3.68 16.89 8.41
CA ARG A 100 2.97 16.82 9.69
C ARG A 100 3.62 15.78 10.61
N LEU A 101 3.85 14.57 10.09
CA LEU A 101 4.41 13.44 10.84
C LEU A 101 5.88 13.62 11.19
N GLN A 102 6.66 14.36 10.39
CA GLN A 102 8.08 14.66 10.66
C GLN A 102 8.31 15.16 12.09
N LYS A 103 7.57 16.18 12.50
CA LYS A 103 7.71 16.78 13.83
C LYS A 103 7.29 15.84 14.96
N ILE A 104 6.28 15.01 14.69
CA ILE A 104 5.77 14.05 15.65
C ILE A 104 6.79 12.94 15.87
N ALA A 105 7.33 12.38 14.78
CA ALA A 105 8.38 11.37 14.83
C ALA A 105 9.65 11.86 15.53
N GLU A 106 10.10 13.07 15.23
CA GLU A 106 11.24 13.71 15.92
C GLU A 106 11.01 13.81 17.44
N LYS A 107 9.83 14.29 17.85
CA LYS A 107 9.45 14.40 19.26
C LYS A 107 9.37 13.03 19.94
N GLY A 108 8.79 12.05 19.27
CA GLY A 108 8.67 10.66 19.76
C GLY A 108 9.99 9.89 19.72
N ARG A 109 11.04 10.45 19.09
CA ARG A 109 12.35 9.79 18.84
C ARG A 109 12.22 8.50 18.07
N THR A 110 11.32 8.47 17.09
CA THR A 110 11.02 7.34 16.20
C THR A 110 11.13 7.75 14.75
N SER A 111 10.98 6.81 13.84
CA SER A 111 10.85 7.09 12.42
C SER A 111 9.56 6.52 11.84
N ALA A 112 9.05 7.19 10.81
CA ALA A 112 7.96 6.77 9.95
C ALA A 112 8.46 6.55 8.52
N ILE A 113 8.00 5.50 7.84
CA ILE A 113 8.17 5.37 6.38
C ILE A 113 6.79 5.34 5.76
N ILE A 114 6.47 6.43 5.09
CA ILE A 114 5.13 6.74 4.57
C ILE A 114 5.00 6.24 3.13
N GLY A 115 3.85 5.68 2.78
CA GLY A 115 3.57 5.19 1.44
C GLY A 115 4.56 4.12 0.99
N ALA A 116 4.88 3.18 1.88
CA ALA A 116 5.89 2.15 1.67
C ALA A 116 5.31 0.90 1.00
N GLY A 117 4.41 1.09 0.04
CA GLY A 117 3.89 0.02 -0.80
C GLY A 117 4.75 -0.25 -2.03
N TRP A 118 4.12 -0.82 -3.06
CA TRP A 118 4.77 -0.92 -4.36
C TRP A 118 4.50 0.34 -5.22
N ASP A 119 3.34 1.01 -5.05
CA ASP A 119 2.96 2.28 -5.66
C ASP A 119 1.99 3.05 -4.72
N PRO A 120 2.46 4.13 -4.10
CA PRO A 120 3.84 4.64 -4.06
C PRO A 120 4.79 3.70 -3.29
N GLY A 121 6.08 3.83 -3.55
CA GLY A 121 7.15 3.14 -2.83
C GLY A 121 8.21 2.53 -3.74
N LEU A 122 8.12 1.22 -4.05
CA LEU A 122 9.13 0.54 -4.88
C LEU A 122 9.22 1.14 -6.29
N ASP A 123 8.09 1.42 -6.94
CA ASP A 123 8.05 2.01 -8.27
C ASP A 123 8.62 3.43 -8.30
N SER A 124 8.45 4.19 -7.21
CA SER A 124 9.06 5.50 -7.05
C SER A 124 10.59 5.43 -7.08
N VAL A 125 11.18 4.40 -6.47
CA VAL A 125 12.63 4.13 -6.55
C VAL A 125 13.04 3.83 -7.99
N ILE A 126 12.29 2.97 -8.69
CA ILE A 126 12.58 2.62 -10.08
C ILE A 126 12.53 3.85 -10.98
N ARG A 127 11.52 4.71 -10.84
CA ARG A 127 11.42 5.97 -11.60
C ARG A 127 12.61 6.90 -11.34
N ILE A 128 13.08 7.01 -10.10
CA ILE A 128 14.24 7.83 -9.75
C ILE A 128 15.52 7.23 -10.35
N LEU A 129 15.71 5.91 -10.34
CA LEU A 129 16.85 5.26 -10.98
C LEU A 129 16.84 5.45 -12.51
N MET A 130 15.68 5.40 -13.14
CA MET A 130 15.54 5.71 -14.56
C MET A 130 15.85 7.17 -14.87
N HIS A 131 15.39 8.11 -14.04
CA HIS A 131 15.68 9.53 -14.17
C HIS A 131 17.17 9.83 -13.94
N LEU A 132 17.83 9.08 -13.06
CA LEU A 132 19.28 9.18 -12.87
C LEU A 132 20.08 8.91 -14.18
N ALA A 133 19.61 7.95 -14.97
CA ALA A 133 20.26 7.59 -16.24
C ALA A 133 19.91 8.57 -17.37
N PHE A 134 18.67 9.00 -17.46
CA PHE A 134 18.16 9.93 -18.48
C PHE A 134 17.31 11.03 -17.83
N PRO A 135 17.96 12.09 -17.29
CA PRO A 135 17.25 13.17 -16.59
C PRO A 135 16.24 13.92 -17.46
N GLU A 136 16.50 14.04 -18.75
CA GLU A 136 15.60 14.71 -19.73
C GLU A 136 14.61 13.74 -20.37
N GLY A 137 14.66 12.45 -20.00
CA GLY A 137 13.77 11.44 -20.55
C GLY A 137 12.33 11.56 -20.05
N GLU A 138 11.39 11.13 -20.87
CA GLU A 138 9.97 11.04 -20.50
C GLU A 138 9.69 9.71 -19.83
N ILE A 139 9.23 9.74 -18.57
CA ILE A 139 8.91 8.55 -17.79
C ILE A 139 7.40 8.29 -17.83
N PHE A 140 7.04 7.08 -18.22
CA PHE A 140 5.66 6.59 -18.23
C PHE A 140 5.52 5.38 -17.33
N THR A 141 4.46 5.34 -16.51
CA THR A 141 4.07 4.15 -15.76
C THR A 141 2.75 3.63 -16.32
N ASN A 142 2.80 2.50 -16.99
CA ASN A 142 1.64 1.83 -17.57
C ASN A 142 1.15 0.76 -16.60
N PHE A 143 0.08 1.07 -15.85
CA PHE A 143 -0.55 0.16 -14.91
C PHE A 143 -1.51 -0.80 -15.61
N GLY A 144 -1.46 -2.06 -15.21
CA GLY A 144 -2.37 -3.10 -15.72
C GLY A 144 -1.75 -3.97 -16.82
N PRO A 145 -2.51 -4.97 -17.30
CA PRO A 145 -3.84 -5.31 -16.77
C PRO A 145 -3.78 -5.86 -15.35
N GLY A 146 -4.82 -5.57 -14.56
CA GLY A 146 -4.94 -6.11 -13.21
C GLY A 146 -6.00 -5.43 -12.35
N MET A 147 -6.40 -6.09 -11.27
CA MET A 147 -7.36 -5.56 -10.32
C MET A 147 -6.69 -4.51 -9.41
N SER A 148 -7.26 -3.32 -9.35
CA SER A 148 -6.89 -2.29 -8.38
C SER A 148 -7.67 -2.49 -7.08
N MET A 149 -6.98 -2.74 -5.97
CA MET A 149 -7.63 -2.98 -4.67
C MET A 149 -8.26 -1.72 -4.10
N GLY A 150 -7.57 -0.57 -4.16
CA GLY A 150 -8.10 0.71 -3.68
C GLY A 150 -9.38 1.11 -4.42
N HIS A 151 -9.33 1.14 -5.74
CA HIS A 151 -10.51 1.47 -6.58
C HIS A 151 -11.65 0.47 -6.43
N SER A 152 -11.35 -0.81 -6.23
CA SER A 152 -12.37 -1.83 -5.94
C SER A 152 -13.06 -1.57 -4.59
N ALA A 153 -12.29 -1.18 -3.57
CA ALA A 153 -12.84 -0.83 -2.26
C ALA A 153 -13.73 0.43 -2.31
N VAL A 154 -13.31 1.45 -3.06
CA VAL A 154 -14.12 2.68 -3.26
C VAL A 154 -15.41 2.34 -4.01
N ALA A 155 -15.35 1.61 -5.12
CA ALA A 155 -16.54 1.22 -5.86
C ALA A 155 -17.51 0.38 -5.01
N LYS A 156 -16.98 -0.50 -4.14
CA LYS A 156 -17.77 -1.30 -3.22
C LYS A 156 -18.44 -0.46 -2.12
N ALA A 157 -17.87 0.67 -1.74
CA ALA A 157 -18.40 1.55 -0.70
C ALA A 157 -19.55 2.44 -1.18
N VAL A 158 -19.85 2.45 -2.48
CA VAL A 158 -20.98 3.19 -3.04
C VAL A 158 -22.30 2.55 -2.59
N ASP A 159 -23.24 3.37 -2.15
CA ASP A 159 -24.57 2.92 -1.70
C ASP A 159 -25.29 2.14 -2.81
N GLY A 160 -25.90 1.00 -2.47
CA GLY A 160 -26.50 0.07 -3.43
C GLY A 160 -25.54 -0.91 -4.08
N VAL A 161 -24.24 -0.89 -3.76
CA VAL A 161 -23.25 -1.86 -4.27
C VAL A 161 -22.96 -2.92 -3.21
N LYS A 162 -23.34 -4.16 -3.50
CA LYS A 162 -23.05 -5.33 -2.67
C LYS A 162 -21.58 -5.76 -2.75
N ASN A 163 -21.01 -5.72 -3.94
CA ASN A 163 -19.59 -6.04 -4.17
C ASN A 163 -19.09 -5.44 -5.49
N ALA A 164 -17.78 -5.15 -5.59
CA ALA A 164 -17.19 -4.57 -6.80
C ALA A 164 -15.74 -5.01 -7.01
N ALA A 165 -15.32 -5.00 -8.29
CA ALA A 165 -13.93 -5.15 -8.72
C ALA A 165 -13.62 -4.15 -9.83
N SER A 166 -12.57 -3.36 -9.67
CA SER A 166 -12.06 -2.41 -10.66
C SER A 166 -10.81 -2.96 -11.33
N ILE A 167 -10.87 -3.15 -12.64
CA ILE A 167 -9.77 -3.64 -13.46
C ILE A 167 -9.12 -2.47 -14.18
N THR A 168 -7.83 -2.27 -13.93
CA THR A 168 -6.99 -1.30 -14.64
C THR A 168 -6.53 -1.89 -15.96
N LEU A 169 -6.61 -1.12 -17.04
CA LEU A 169 -6.18 -1.49 -18.38
C LEU A 169 -5.23 -0.40 -18.93
N PRO A 170 -3.98 -0.70 -19.31
CA PRO A 170 -3.10 0.28 -19.88
C PRO A 170 -3.60 0.71 -21.27
N ILE A 171 -3.50 2.01 -21.56
CA ILE A 171 -3.81 2.60 -22.88
C ILE A 171 -2.63 3.38 -23.45
N GLY A 172 -1.44 3.21 -22.85
CA GLY A 172 -0.16 3.79 -23.31
C GLY A 172 0.14 5.17 -22.72
N ASN A 173 1.39 5.54 -22.75
CA ASN A 173 1.92 6.84 -22.29
C ASN A 173 1.49 7.19 -20.86
N GLY A 174 1.56 6.22 -19.94
CA GLY A 174 1.16 6.38 -18.54
C GLY A 174 -0.34 6.55 -18.31
N LYS A 175 -1.15 6.41 -19.37
CA LYS A 175 -2.61 6.49 -19.26
C LYS A 175 -3.23 5.12 -19.13
N HIS A 176 -4.35 5.07 -18.42
CA HIS A 176 -5.10 3.83 -18.23
C HIS A 176 -6.61 4.07 -18.27
N ALA A 177 -7.33 3.00 -18.53
CA ALA A 177 -8.78 2.92 -18.44
C ALA A 177 -9.15 1.97 -17.30
N ARG A 178 -10.38 2.10 -16.78
CA ARG A 178 -10.90 1.20 -15.76
C ARG A 178 -12.22 0.57 -16.18
N LYS A 179 -12.30 -0.74 -15.96
CA LYS A 179 -13.56 -1.46 -16.06
C LYS A 179 -14.00 -1.87 -14.65
N ILE A 180 -15.08 -1.28 -14.19
CA ILE A 180 -15.65 -1.55 -12.88
C ILE A 180 -16.76 -2.60 -13.05
N TYR A 181 -16.62 -3.75 -12.40
CA TYR A 181 -17.65 -4.78 -12.31
C TYR A 181 -18.31 -4.67 -10.95
N ALA A 182 -19.63 -4.45 -10.92
CA ALA A 182 -20.37 -4.27 -9.67
C ALA A 182 -21.55 -5.23 -9.58
N VAL A 183 -21.73 -5.84 -8.40
CA VAL A 183 -22.93 -6.55 -8.00
C VAL A 183 -23.79 -5.60 -7.20
N LEU A 184 -25.02 -5.44 -7.58
CA LEU A 184 -25.97 -4.55 -6.90
C LEU A 184 -26.63 -5.25 -5.71
N GLU A 185 -27.03 -4.47 -4.74
CA GLU A 185 -28.01 -4.88 -3.72
C GLU A 185 -29.41 -5.01 -4.33
N GLU A 186 -30.30 -5.70 -3.62
CA GLU A 186 -31.70 -5.80 -4.04
C GLU A 186 -32.34 -4.40 -4.10
N ASN A 187 -33.01 -4.11 -5.21
CA ASN A 187 -33.68 -2.82 -5.46
C ASN A 187 -32.77 -1.60 -5.62
N ALA A 188 -31.45 -1.76 -5.79
CA ALA A 188 -30.58 -0.63 -6.06
C ALA A 188 -30.85 -0.02 -7.44
N ASP A 189 -30.83 1.31 -7.53
CA ASP A 189 -30.96 2.05 -8.78
C ASP A 189 -29.62 2.00 -9.55
N LYS A 190 -29.64 1.29 -10.69
CA LYS A 190 -28.46 1.13 -11.55
C LYS A 190 -27.87 2.46 -12.02
N GLN A 191 -28.74 3.42 -12.39
CA GLN A 191 -28.29 4.70 -12.93
C GLN A 191 -27.66 5.55 -11.83
N ALA A 192 -28.25 5.56 -10.64
CA ALA A 192 -27.70 6.27 -9.48
C ALA A 192 -26.36 5.69 -9.06
N VAL A 193 -26.24 4.36 -9.00
CA VAL A 193 -24.97 3.68 -8.66
C VAL A 193 -23.89 3.96 -9.72
N GLU A 194 -24.21 3.83 -11.00
CA GLU A 194 -23.26 4.12 -12.09
C GLU A 194 -22.77 5.56 -12.01
N HIS A 195 -23.68 6.51 -11.84
CA HIS A 195 -23.35 7.92 -11.70
C HIS A 195 -22.45 8.17 -10.49
N ALA A 196 -22.80 7.63 -9.33
CA ALA A 196 -22.01 7.77 -8.11
C ALA A 196 -20.58 7.23 -8.24
N ILE A 197 -20.40 6.08 -8.91
CA ILE A 197 -19.07 5.52 -9.20
C ILE A 197 -18.30 6.46 -10.12
N LEU A 198 -18.88 6.87 -11.25
CA LEU A 198 -18.18 7.63 -12.29
C LEU A 198 -17.84 9.06 -11.88
N THR A 199 -18.50 9.60 -10.86
CA THR A 199 -18.25 10.97 -10.33
C THR A 199 -17.42 10.98 -9.05
N ASP A 200 -17.01 9.82 -8.53
CA ASP A 200 -16.10 9.75 -7.39
C ASP A 200 -14.69 10.21 -7.82
N VAL A 201 -14.02 10.95 -6.95
CA VAL A 201 -12.67 11.50 -7.17
C VAL A 201 -11.62 10.44 -7.53
N TYR A 202 -11.81 9.19 -7.12
CA TYR A 202 -10.95 8.07 -7.51
C TYR A 202 -11.07 7.66 -8.97
N PHE A 203 -12.14 8.07 -9.66
CA PHE A 203 -12.45 7.65 -11.02
C PHE A 203 -12.55 8.80 -12.03
N GLU A 204 -12.70 10.04 -11.57
CA GLU A 204 -12.99 11.19 -12.44
C GLU A 204 -11.90 11.50 -13.47
N HIS A 205 -10.64 11.14 -13.19
CA HIS A 205 -9.51 11.36 -14.09
C HIS A 205 -9.23 10.19 -15.04
N ASP A 206 -9.91 9.06 -14.85
CA ASP A 206 -9.71 7.85 -15.64
C ASP A 206 -10.84 7.66 -16.68
N ARG A 207 -10.51 6.99 -17.78
CA ARG A 207 -11.53 6.52 -18.72
C ARG A 207 -12.24 5.31 -18.10
N CYS A 208 -13.38 5.53 -17.43
CA CYS A 208 -14.12 4.51 -16.71
C CYS A 208 -15.32 3.97 -17.47
N SER A 209 -15.65 2.71 -17.17
CA SER A 209 -16.92 2.08 -17.57
C SER A 209 -17.40 1.14 -16.44
N VAL A 210 -18.70 1.17 -16.16
CA VAL A 210 -19.32 0.29 -15.15
C VAL A 210 -20.09 -0.82 -15.84
N LYS A 211 -19.94 -2.06 -15.37
CA LYS A 211 -20.70 -3.21 -15.81
C LYS A 211 -21.31 -3.91 -14.61
N PHE A 212 -22.62 -4.00 -14.58
CA PHE A 212 -23.33 -4.76 -13.56
C PHE A 212 -23.32 -6.25 -13.90
N VAL A 213 -22.94 -7.05 -12.90
CA VAL A 213 -22.80 -8.52 -13.00
C VAL A 213 -23.45 -9.19 -11.79
N ASN A 214 -23.73 -10.47 -11.90
CA ASN A 214 -24.29 -11.24 -10.77
C ASN A 214 -23.19 -11.76 -9.83
N ASP A 215 -21.97 -11.90 -10.34
CA ASP A 215 -20.81 -12.41 -9.59
C ASP A 215 -19.53 -11.73 -10.07
N ILE A 216 -18.69 -11.31 -9.12
CA ILE A 216 -17.38 -10.71 -9.41
C ILE A 216 -16.22 -11.70 -9.23
N SER A 217 -16.46 -12.94 -8.77
CA SER A 217 -15.42 -13.94 -8.51
C SER A 217 -14.42 -14.09 -9.68
N PRO A 218 -14.84 -14.03 -10.96
CA PRO A 218 -13.93 -14.11 -12.10
C PRO A 218 -12.93 -12.93 -12.19
N PHE A 219 -13.20 -11.83 -11.48
CA PHE A 219 -12.42 -10.59 -11.54
C PHE A 219 -11.59 -10.36 -10.28
N LEU A 220 -11.66 -11.25 -9.29
CA LEU A 220 -10.94 -11.14 -8.01
C LEU A 220 -9.50 -11.68 -8.10
N ASN A 221 -8.85 -11.50 -9.23
CA ASN A 221 -7.43 -11.82 -9.35
C ASN A 221 -6.60 -10.63 -8.88
N THR A 222 -5.76 -10.85 -7.86
CA THR A 222 -4.86 -9.86 -7.29
C THR A 222 -3.58 -9.65 -8.09
N GLU A 223 -3.36 -10.42 -9.15
CA GLU A 223 -2.25 -10.20 -10.08
C GLU A 223 -2.40 -8.85 -10.79
N HIS A 224 -1.30 -8.12 -10.85
CA HIS A 224 -1.23 -6.82 -11.50
C HIS A 224 0.07 -6.72 -12.31
N ALA A 225 -0.04 -6.28 -13.55
CA ALA A 225 1.12 -5.97 -14.37
C ALA A 225 1.44 -4.48 -14.31
N VAL A 226 2.72 -4.13 -14.40
CA VAL A 226 3.20 -2.75 -14.46
C VAL A 226 4.38 -2.71 -15.42
N LEU A 227 4.39 -1.71 -16.30
CA LEU A 227 5.51 -1.38 -17.18
C LEU A 227 5.90 0.07 -16.95
N ILE A 228 7.09 0.30 -16.42
CA ILE A 228 7.69 1.63 -16.28
C ILE A 228 8.70 1.80 -17.40
N GLU A 229 8.58 2.89 -18.13
CA GLU A 229 9.41 3.21 -19.28
C GLU A 229 10.03 4.60 -19.13
N ASN A 230 11.29 4.76 -19.52
CA ASN A 230 11.93 6.06 -19.73
C ASN A 230 12.43 6.13 -21.16
N HIS A 231 11.96 7.12 -21.90
CA HIS A 231 12.29 7.33 -23.30
C HIS A 231 13.15 8.58 -23.44
N PHE A 232 14.34 8.43 -24.06
CA PHE A 232 15.25 9.52 -24.33
C PHE A 232 15.91 9.33 -25.69
N GLU A 233 15.62 10.18 -26.68
CA GLU A 233 16.10 10.08 -28.05
C GLU A 233 15.83 8.69 -28.65
N ASN A 234 16.89 7.96 -29.01
CA ASN A 234 16.82 6.60 -29.56
C ASN A 234 17.02 5.52 -28.48
N GLN A 235 17.02 5.89 -27.21
CA GLN A 235 17.24 4.99 -26.08
C GLN A 235 15.95 4.80 -25.28
N LYS A 236 15.81 3.62 -24.71
CA LYS A 236 14.68 3.24 -23.88
C LYS A 236 15.15 2.39 -22.72
N MET A 237 14.72 2.73 -21.53
CA MET A 237 14.79 1.86 -20.35
C MET A 237 13.41 1.34 -20.04
N GLU A 238 13.33 0.07 -19.68
CA GLU A 238 12.08 -0.58 -19.29
C GLU A 238 12.27 -1.37 -17.99
N PHE A 239 11.29 -1.26 -17.13
CA PHE A 239 11.15 -2.13 -15.96
C PHE A 239 9.74 -2.71 -15.95
N SER A 240 9.65 -4.04 -15.99
CA SER A 240 8.38 -4.75 -16.02
C SER A 240 8.18 -5.60 -14.77
N MET A 241 7.01 -5.53 -14.19
CA MET A 241 6.59 -6.38 -13.07
C MET A 241 5.28 -7.09 -13.41
N LYS A 242 5.17 -8.35 -12.97
CA LYS A 242 3.90 -9.03 -12.77
C LYS A 242 3.85 -9.48 -11.31
N ILE A 243 2.91 -8.95 -10.55
CA ILE A 243 2.90 -9.06 -9.09
C ILE A 243 1.55 -9.59 -8.59
N ASP A 244 1.60 -10.27 -7.45
CA ASP A 244 0.45 -10.38 -6.55
C ASP A 244 0.52 -9.19 -5.58
N ASN A 245 -0.40 -8.24 -5.75
CA ASN A 245 -0.35 -6.95 -5.08
C ASN A 245 -0.25 -7.07 -3.54
N PRO A 246 -1.13 -7.84 -2.83
CA PRO A 246 -1.02 -7.94 -1.38
C PRO A 246 0.30 -8.53 -0.90
N THR A 247 0.81 -9.55 -1.60
CA THR A 247 2.05 -10.23 -1.23
C THR A 247 3.25 -9.30 -1.39
N LEU A 248 3.36 -8.60 -2.52
CA LEU A 248 4.46 -7.68 -2.75
C LEU A 248 4.42 -6.52 -1.74
N THR A 249 3.26 -5.87 -1.57
CA THR A 249 3.10 -4.77 -0.62
C THR A 249 3.46 -5.21 0.80
N GLY A 250 2.96 -6.36 1.25
CA GLY A 250 3.27 -6.88 2.58
C GLY A 250 4.78 -7.10 2.79
N ARG A 251 5.50 -7.62 1.79
CA ARG A 251 6.96 -7.82 1.86
C ARG A 251 7.72 -6.49 1.87
N ILE A 252 7.32 -5.52 1.05
CA ILE A 252 7.94 -4.19 1.04
C ILE A 252 7.78 -3.52 2.40
N LEU A 253 6.57 -3.57 3.00
CA LEU A 253 6.30 -3.00 4.32
C LEU A 253 7.21 -3.61 5.40
N VAL A 254 7.45 -4.91 5.38
CA VAL A 254 8.36 -5.56 6.34
C VAL A 254 9.81 -5.13 6.11
N SER A 255 10.27 -5.07 4.87
CA SER A 255 11.61 -4.54 4.54
C SER A 255 11.76 -3.09 4.97
N ALA A 256 10.74 -2.26 4.72
CA ALA A 256 10.69 -0.86 5.15
C ALA A 256 10.69 -0.74 6.68
N MET A 257 10.01 -1.63 7.41
CA MET A 257 10.06 -1.65 8.88
C MET A 257 11.49 -1.92 9.38
N GLY A 258 12.23 -2.83 8.75
CA GLY A 258 13.66 -3.04 9.05
C GLY A 258 14.48 -1.76 8.84
N ALA A 259 14.28 -1.10 7.71
CA ALA A 259 14.94 0.16 7.39
C ALA A 259 14.55 1.29 8.36
N ALA A 260 13.28 1.36 8.80
CA ALA A 260 12.81 2.38 9.73
C ALA A 260 13.61 2.38 11.04
N PHE A 261 13.96 1.20 11.57
CA PHE A 261 14.77 1.11 12.79
C PHE A 261 16.19 1.63 12.66
N LEU A 262 16.69 1.82 11.43
CA LEU A 262 18.01 2.35 11.15
C LEU A 262 18.02 3.87 10.93
N GLN A 263 16.86 4.46 10.68
CA GLN A 263 16.76 5.89 10.39
C GLN A 263 16.81 6.74 11.67
N LYS A 264 17.28 7.98 11.50
CA LYS A 264 17.14 9.02 12.53
C LYS A 264 15.66 9.34 12.74
N PRO A 265 15.29 9.90 13.92
CA PRO A 265 13.92 10.35 14.13
C PRO A 265 13.44 11.27 13.02
N GLY A 266 12.29 10.96 12.42
CA GLY A 266 11.72 11.71 11.30
C GLY A 266 10.76 10.89 10.46
N ALA A 267 10.23 11.49 9.41
CA ALA A 267 9.33 10.85 8.45
C ALA A 267 9.97 10.82 7.05
N TYR A 268 9.91 9.68 6.40
CA TYR A 268 10.64 9.39 5.17
C TYR A 268 9.72 8.75 4.12
N PHE A 269 10.10 8.92 2.85
CA PHE A 269 9.66 8.05 1.77
C PHE A 269 10.74 7.01 1.44
N ILE A 270 10.36 5.87 0.87
CA ILE A 270 11.34 4.83 0.46
C ILE A 270 12.50 5.40 -0.36
N PRO A 271 12.30 6.29 -1.36
CA PRO A 271 13.41 6.85 -2.14
C PRO A 271 14.44 7.67 -1.36
N GLU A 272 14.11 8.13 -0.16
CA GLU A 272 15.04 8.91 0.69
C GLU A 272 15.98 8.00 1.51
N ILE A 273 15.75 6.69 1.48
CA ILE A 273 16.45 5.70 2.31
C ILE A 273 17.46 4.94 1.44
N PRO A 274 18.71 4.77 1.89
CA PRO A 274 19.67 3.97 1.15
C PRO A 274 19.15 2.55 0.86
N PRO A 275 19.22 2.06 -0.39
CA PRO A 275 18.73 0.71 -0.74
C PRO A 275 19.30 -0.40 0.13
N CYS A 276 20.54 -0.26 0.61
CA CYS A 276 21.17 -1.24 1.50
C CYS A 276 20.48 -1.37 2.88
N ASP A 277 19.76 -0.34 3.34
CA ASP A 277 19.04 -0.38 4.62
C ASP A 277 17.81 -1.30 4.57
N PHE A 278 17.30 -1.63 3.37
CA PHE A 278 16.21 -2.59 3.18
C PHE A 278 16.69 -4.05 3.14
N CYS A 279 18.01 -4.27 3.14
CA CYS A 279 18.58 -5.61 3.03
C CYS A 279 18.89 -6.16 4.41
N VAL A 280 18.25 -7.27 4.79
CA VAL A 280 18.55 -8.02 6.03
C VAL A 280 19.88 -8.77 5.91
N LYS A 281 20.33 -9.06 4.69
CA LYS A 281 21.57 -9.78 4.38
C LYS A 281 22.63 -8.82 3.84
N ASP A 282 23.88 -9.31 3.82
CA ASP A 282 24.98 -8.56 3.21
C ASP A 282 24.63 -8.15 1.76
N TRP A 283 24.44 -6.85 1.57
CA TRP A 283 24.13 -6.24 0.27
C TRP A 283 25.33 -6.25 -0.69
N ALA A 284 26.56 -6.43 -0.18
CA ALA A 284 27.77 -6.47 -1.01
C ALA A 284 27.73 -7.61 -2.05
N GLY A 285 26.94 -8.64 -1.82
CA GLY A 285 26.70 -9.71 -2.78
C GLY A 285 25.95 -9.28 -4.06
N TYR A 286 25.44 -8.04 -4.09
CA TYR A 286 24.77 -7.45 -5.27
C TYR A 286 25.69 -6.52 -6.08
N LEU A 287 26.95 -6.32 -5.65
CA LEU A 287 27.99 -5.58 -6.37
C LEU A 287 28.83 -6.53 -7.22
#